data_f6a3e5abae786693ada4b791e53735b6
#
_entry.id   f6a3e5abae786693ada4b791e53735b6
#
_cell.length_a   1.000
_cell.length_b   1.000
_cell.length_c   1.000
_cell.angle_alpha   90.00
_cell.angle_beta   90.00
_cell.angle_gamma   90.00
#
_symmetry.space_group_name_H-M   'P 1'
#
loop_
_entity.id
_entity.type
_entity.pdbx_description
1 polymer ?
#
loop_
_entity_poly.entity_id
_entity_poly.type
_entity_poly.pdbx_seq_one_letter_code
_entity_poly.pdbx_strand_id
1 'polypeptide(L)'
;GVEIRAKVTILADGVRGNLTKVLLRRLNLGAGRQPPLFAIGIKELWNVPPDRLAAGAVVHTMGYPLGVDQFGGGFIYALPEGQISLGFVVGLDYADPMFDPHVAFNRFKTHPFVKGLLDGGQLVRYGAKALPEGGWATIPRCYADGVLVVGDAAGFMNSMRLKGIHLAMRSG
;
A
#
# COMPACT_ATOMS: atom_id res chain seq x y z
N GLY A 1 26.15 20.30 -7.38
CA GLY A 1 24.71 20.09 -7.24
C GLY A 1 23.96 21.39 -7.53
N VAL A 2 22.65 21.30 -7.77
CA VAL A 2 21.76 22.46 -7.97
C VAL A 2 21.07 22.76 -6.64
N GLU A 3 21.13 24.02 -6.19
CA GLU A 3 20.38 24.50 -5.03
C GLU A 3 19.05 25.11 -5.50
N ILE A 4 17.94 24.66 -4.87
CA ILE A 4 16.60 25.22 -5.12
C ILE A 4 16.15 25.93 -3.84
N ARG A 5 15.77 27.20 -3.95
CA ARG A 5 15.25 28.02 -2.84
C ARG A 5 13.76 28.30 -3.04
N ALA A 6 12.96 28.09 -1.99
CA ALA A 6 11.54 28.37 -1.96
C ALA A 6 11.13 28.94 -0.59
N LYS A 7 10.03 29.69 -0.55
CA LYS A 7 9.46 30.16 0.72
C LYS A 7 8.83 29.03 1.51
N VAL A 8 8.22 28.07 0.81
CA VAL A 8 7.62 26.86 1.38
C VAL A 8 7.97 25.67 0.50
N THR A 9 8.32 24.54 1.12
CA THR A 9 8.56 23.27 0.46
C THR A 9 7.47 22.29 0.88
N ILE A 10 6.81 21.65 -0.08
CA ILE A 10 5.82 20.59 0.18
C ILE A 10 6.45 19.24 -0.11
N LEU A 11 6.53 18.39 0.90
CA LEU A 11 7.06 17.02 0.78
C LEU A 11 5.91 16.04 0.52
N ALA A 12 5.90 15.47 -0.68
CA ALA A 12 4.95 14.46 -1.15
C ALA A 12 5.70 13.24 -1.73
N ASP A 13 6.85 12.90 -1.12
CA ASP A 13 7.80 11.90 -1.61
C ASP A 13 7.42 10.46 -1.20
N GLY A 14 6.17 10.27 -0.75
CA GLY A 14 5.57 8.97 -0.50
C GLY A 14 5.98 8.34 0.83
N VAL A 15 5.49 7.12 1.09
CA VAL A 15 5.57 6.42 2.38
C VAL A 15 6.99 6.24 2.93
N ARG A 16 7.99 6.12 2.08
CA ARG A 16 9.41 5.97 2.44
C ARG A 16 10.27 7.11 1.89
N GLY A 17 9.69 8.30 1.76
CA GLY A 17 10.33 9.48 1.24
C GLY A 17 11.67 9.81 1.92
N ASN A 18 12.71 10.03 1.13
CA ASN A 18 14.04 10.27 1.67
C ASN A 18 14.14 11.61 2.37
N LEU A 19 13.56 12.66 1.77
CA LEU A 19 13.56 14.01 2.34
C LEU A 19 12.69 14.07 3.58
N THR A 20 11.49 13.48 3.51
CA THR A 20 10.57 13.41 4.67
C THR A 20 11.23 12.73 5.86
N LYS A 21 11.89 11.58 5.69
CA LYS A 21 12.59 10.89 6.79
C LYS A 21 13.66 11.74 7.46
N VAL A 22 14.43 12.48 6.68
CA VAL A 22 15.46 13.39 7.21
C VAL A 22 14.81 14.52 8.00
N LEU A 23 13.77 15.14 7.43
CA LEU A 23 13.06 16.24 8.05
C LEU A 23 12.37 15.84 9.36
N LEU A 24 11.63 14.72 9.36
CA LEU A 24 10.94 14.21 10.55
C LEU A 24 11.91 14.03 11.72
N ARG A 25 13.10 13.48 11.47
CA ARG A 25 14.14 13.34 12.51
C ARG A 25 14.72 14.69 12.94
N ARG A 26 15.11 15.52 11.97
CA ARG A 26 15.78 16.80 12.25
C ARG A 26 14.91 17.76 13.04
N LEU A 27 13.62 17.79 12.77
CA LEU A 27 12.66 18.68 13.42
C LEU A 27 11.81 17.98 14.49
N ASN A 28 12.11 16.71 14.79
CA ASN A 28 11.39 15.88 15.77
C ASN A 28 9.87 15.93 15.60
N LEU A 29 9.39 15.87 14.35
CA LEU A 29 7.97 16.01 14.04
C LEU A 29 7.13 14.81 14.50
N GLY A 30 7.76 13.67 14.77
CA GLY A 30 7.13 12.46 15.32
C GLY A 30 7.01 12.43 16.85
N ALA A 31 7.41 13.48 17.57
CA ALA A 31 7.38 13.50 19.02
C ALA A 31 5.96 13.22 19.56
N GLY A 32 5.86 12.31 20.53
CA GLY A 32 4.58 11.92 21.15
C GLY A 32 3.64 11.10 20.24
N ARG A 33 4.12 10.62 19.08
CA ARG A 33 3.38 9.73 18.18
C ARG A 33 3.82 8.29 18.36
N GLN A 34 2.92 7.36 18.04
CA GLN A 34 3.27 5.94 17.96
C GLN A 34 4.27 5.72 16.80
N PRO A 35 5.11 4.69 16.88
CA PRO A 35 5.96 4.31 15.75
C PRO A 35 5.14 4.04 14.49
N PRO A 36 5.63 4.44 13.31
CA PRO A 36 4.92 4.18 12.07
C PRO A 36 4.89 2.68 11.78
N LEU A 37 3.72 2.17 11.39
CA LEU A 37 3.53 0.82 10.88
C LEU A 37 3.42 0.86 9.36
N PHE A 38 3.99 -0.15 8.72
CA PHE A 38 4.00 -0.27 7.27
C PHE A 38 3.48 -1.63 6.82
N ALA A 39 2.90 -1.66 5.63
CA ALA A 39 2.61 -2.89 4.91
C ALA A 39 3.33 -2.90 3.57
N ILE A 40 3.49 -4.07 2.98
CA ILE A 40 3.85 -4.24 1.57
C ILE A 40 2.61 -4.64 0.78
N GLY A 41 2.31 -3.91 -0.28
CA GLY A 41 1.30 -4.27 -1.25
C GLY A 41 1.98 -4.78 -2.52
N ILE A 42 1.69 -6.01 -2.91
CA ILE A 42 2.12 -6.62 -4.16
C ILE A 42 0.91 -6.64 -5.09
N LYS A 43 1.10 -6.27 -6.34
CA LYS A 43 0.01 -6.15 -7.31
C LYS A 43 0.42 -6.74 -8.65
N GLU A 44 -0.51 -7.46 -9.26
CA GLU A 44 -0.40 -7.98 -10.62
C GLU A 44 -1.61 -7.54 -11.45
N LEU A 45 -1.38 -7.33 -12.74
CA LEU A 45 -2.42 -7.12 -13.74
C LEU A 45 -2.40 -8.31 -14.70
N TRP A 46 -3.54 -8.93 -14.87
CA TRP A 46 -3.72 -10.12 -15.70
C TRP A 46 -4.72 -9.85 -16.82
N ASN A 47 -4.43 -10.30 -18.04
CA ASN A 47 -5.45 -10.52 -19.05
C ASN A 47 -5.99 -11.94 -18.87
N VAL A 48 -7.30 -12.07 -18.70
CA VAL A 48 -7.96 -13.37 -18.49
C VAL A 48 -9.04 -13.58 -19.54
N PRO A 49 -9.46 -14.83 -19.80
CA PRO A 49 -10.62 -15.08 -20.66
C PRO A 49 -11.83 -14.26 -20.19
N PRO A 50 -12.66 -13.76 -21.13
CA PRO A 50 -13.87 -13.04 -20.79
C PRO A 50 -14.77 -13.92 -19.90
N ASP A 51 -15.65 -13.30 -19.14
CA ASP A 51 -16.64 -13.95 -18.27
C ASP A 51 -16.11 -14.60 -16.98
N ARG A 52 -14.83 -14.46 -16.67
CA ARG A 52 -14.29 -14.95 -15.38
C ARG A 52 -14.83 -14.17 -14.18
N LEU A 53 -15.04 -12.89 -14.35
CA LEU A 53 -15.61 -12.00 -13.34
C LEU A 53 -16.26 -10.80 -14.02
N ALA A 54 -17.44 -10.41 -13.58
CA ALA A 54 -18.16 -9.26 -14.14
C ALA A 54 -17.31 -7.97 -14.00
N ALA A 55 -17.20 -7.18 -15.07
CA ALA A 55 -16.49 -5.92 -15.04
C ALA A 55 -17.03 -5.00 -13.95
N GLY A 56 -16.15 -4.37 -13.20
CA GLY A 56 -16.49 -3.55 -12.02
C GLY A 56 -16.68 -4.34 -10.72
N ALA A 57 -16.62 -5.67 -10.74
CA ALA A 57 -16.63 -6.46 -9.52
C ALA A 57 -15.38 -6.20 -8.68
N VAL A 58 -15.59 -6.06 -7.37
CA VAL A 58 -14.56 -5.83 -6.36
C VAL A 58 -14.67 -6.90 -5.29
N VAL A 59 -13.61 -7.66 -5.09
CA VAL A 59 -13.53 -8.69 -4.06
C VAL A 59 -12.36 -8.35 -3.12
N HIS A 60 -12.62 -8.38 -1.83
CA HIS A 60 -11.59 -8.34 -0.80
C HIS A 60 -11.59 -9.67 -0.04
N THR A 61 -10.41 -10.16 0.30
CA THR A 61 -10.23 -11.39 1.07
C THR A 61 -9.39 -11.12 2.30
N MET A 62 -9.59 -11.92 3.34
CA MET A 62 -8.80 -11.94 4.57
C MET A 62 -8.40 -13.37 4.91
N GLY A 63 -7.35 -13.52 5.71
CA GLY A 63 -6.86 -14.84 6.12
C GLY A 63 -6.00 -15.47 5.02
N TYR A 64 -6.36 -16.67 4.55
CA TYR A 64 -5.51 -17.45 3.66
C TYR A 64 -4.76 -16.61 2.61
N PRO A 65 -3.43 -16.81 2.48
CA PRO A 65 -2.56 -17.77 3.19
C PRO A 65 -1.96 -17.24 4.50
N LEU A 66 -2.40 -16.08 4.98
CA LEU A 66 -1.93 -15.47 6.22
C LEU A 66 -2.53 -16.18 7.45
N GLY A 67 -1.76 -16.23 8.53
CA GLY A 67 -2.24 -16.64 9.84
C GLY A 67 -3.14 -15.59 10.50
N VAL A 68 -3.76 -15.96 11.61
CA VAL A 68 -4.66 -15.06 12.37
C VAL A 68 -3.92 -13.91 13.06
N ASP A 69 -2.63 -14.04 13.22
CA ASP A 69 -1.70 -13.09 13.82
C ASP A 69 -1.01 -12.15 12.80
N GLN A 70 -1.33 -12.34 11.51
CA GLN A 70 -0.76 -11.55 10.42
C GLN A 70 -1.80 -10.61 9.82
N PHE A 71 -1.53 -9.31 9.86
CA PHE A 71 -2.35 -8.32 9.20
C PHE A 71 -2.18 -8.41 7.68
N GLY A 72 -3.30 -8.47 6.95
CA GLY A 72 -3.26 -8.44 5.50
C GLY A 72 -4.43 -9.13 4.82
N GLY A 73 -4.31 -9.31 3.51
CA GLY A 73 -5.32 -9.95 2.68
C GLY A 73 -5.15 -9.62 1.21
N GLY A 74 -6.05 -10.16 0.40
CA GLY A 74 -6.06 -9.95 -1.04
C GLY A 74 -7.16 -9.00 -1.51
N PHE A 75 -6.94 -8.41 -2.68
CA PHE A 75 -7.98 -7.72 -3.43
C PHE A 75 -7.98 -8.17 -4.89
N ILE A 76 -9.15 -8.20 -5.49
CA ILE A 76 -9.37 -8.59 -6.88
C ILE A 76 -10.33 -7.58 -7.49
N TYR A 77 -9.90 -6.87 -8.50
CA TYR A 77 -10.72 -5.90 -9.23
C TYR A 77 -10.86 -6.34 -10.67
N ALA A 78 -12.09 -6.60 -11.10
CA ALA A 78 -12.40 -6.85 -12.49
C ALA A 78 -12.45 -5.52 -13.26
N LEU A 79 -11.56 -5.36 -14.19
CA LEU A 79 -11.47 -4.22 -15.07
C LEU A 79 -12.17 -4.54 -16.41
N PRO A 80 -12.48 -3.53 -17.25
CA PRO A 80 -12.95 -3.77 -18.60
C PRO A 80 -12.00 -4.66 -19.42
N GLU A 81 -12.52 -5.21 -20.51
CA GLU A 81 -11.74 -5.96 -21.52
C GLU A 81 -11.05 -7.24 -21.01
N GLY A 82 -11.67 -7.92 -20.01
CA GLY A 82 -11.12 -9.16 -19.47
C GLY A 82 -9.83 -8.97 -18.68
N GLN A 83 -9.66 -7.83 -18.03
CA GLN A 83 -8.52 -7.61 -17.14
C GLN A 83 -8.89 -7.82 -15.67
N ILE A 84 -7.97 -8.41 -14.93
CA ILE A 84 -8.05 -8.54 -13.47
C ILE A 84 -6.83 -7.88 -12.84
N SER A 85 -7.08 -6.94 -11.94
CA SER A 85 -6.07 -6.42 -11.02
C SER A 85 -6.13 -7.23 -9.74
N LEU A 86 -5.13 -8.08 -9.53
CA LEU A 86 -4.94 -8.90 -8.35
C LEU A 86 -3.90 -8.27 -7.44
N GLY A 87 -4.18 -8.17 -6.16
CA GLY A 87 -3.20 -7.68 -5.20
C GLY A 87 -3.26 -8.40 -3.87
N PHE A 88 -2.17 -8.28 -3.12
CA PHE A 88 -1.99 -8.88 -1.82
C PHE A 88 -1.22 -7.91 -0.92
N VAL A 89 -1.75 -7.64 0.26
CA VAL A 89 -1.16 -6.72 1.23
C VAL A 89 -0.80 -7.48 2.47
N VAL A 90 0.38 -7.23 3.02
CA VAL A 90 0.86 -7.82 4.27
C VAL A 90 1.49 -6.75 5.14
N GLY A 91 1.10 -6.67 6.41
CA GLY A 91 1.79 -5.88 7.43
C GLY A 91 3.25 -6.33 7.57
N LEU A 92 4.16 -5.39 7.74
CA LEU A 92 5.61 -5.68 7.88
C LEU A 92 6.04 -5.91 9.33
N ASP A 93 5.09 -6.07 10.22
CA ASP A 93 5.27 -6.36 11.64
C ASP A 93 5.07 -7.86 11.98
N TYR A 94 5.13 -8.74 10.97
CA TYR A 94 5.05 -10.19 11.18
C TYR A 94 6.22 -10.69 12.04
N ALA A 95 5.93 -11.67 12.91
CA ALA A 95 6.89 -12.18 13.88
C ALA A 95 7.93 -13.15 13.30
N ASP A 96 7.61 -13.84 12.21
CA ASP A 96 8.51 -14.81 11.56
C ASP A 96 9.47 -14.10 10.60
N PRO A 97 10.78 -14.01 10.92
CA PRO A 97 11.75 -13.35 10.05
C PRO A 97 11.99 -14.09 8.72
N MET A 98 11.53 -15.35 8.59
CA MET A 98 11.62 -16.12 7.35
C MET A 98 10.38 -15.99 6.47
N PHE A 99 9.36 -15.26 6.93
CA PHE A 99 8.16 -15.02 6.15
C PHE A 99 8.47 -14.16 4.91
N ASP A 100 8.09 -14.67 3.74
CA ASP A 100 8.24 -13.97 2.46
C ASP A 100 6.87 -13.58 1.89
N PRO A 101 6.55 -12.27 1.81
CA PRO A 101 5.30 -11.79 1.23
C PRO A 101 5.06 -12.23 -0.23
N HIS A 102 6.13 -12.42 -1.01
CA HIS A 102 6.03 -12.91 -2.38
C HIS A 102 5.61 -14.38 -2.44
N VAL A 103 6.19 -15.21 -1.58
CA VAL A 103 5.80 -16.62 -1.44
C VAL A 103 4.34 -16.71 -0.98
N ALA A 104 3.95 -15.89 -0.01
CA ALA A 104 2.56 -15.82 0.45
C ALA A 104 1.61 -15.39 -0.69
N PHE A 105 1.97 -14.40 -1.49
CA PHE A 105 1.17 -13.98 -2.65
C PHE A 105 1.07 -15.08 -3.71
N ASN A 106 2.14 -15.80 -4.00
CA ASN A 106 2.09 -16.94 -4.89
C ASN A 106 1.18 -18.05 -4.35
N ARG A 107 1.24 -18.29 -3.04
CA ARG A 107 0.32 -19.24 -2.37
C ARG A 107 -1.13 -18.75 -2.43
N PHE A 108 -1.41 -17.46 -2.28
CA PHE A 108 -2.74 -16.89 -2.45
C PHE A 108 -3.34 -17.23 -3.84
N LYS A 109 -2.52 -17.16 -4.89
CA LYS A 109 -2.92 -17.51 -6.26
C LYS A 109 -3.28 -19.00 -6.44
N THR A 110 -2.86 -19.89 -5.52
CA THR A 110 -3.25 -21.31 -5.56
C THR A 110 -4.62 -21.59 -4.96
N HIS A 111 -5.23 -20.62 -4.27
CA HIS A 111 -6.59 -20.79 -3.75
C HIS A 111 -7.55 -21.09 -4.91
N PRO A 112 -8.44 -22.09 -4.81
CA PRO A 112 -9.29 -22.55 -5.93
C PRO A 112 -10.04 -21.41 -6.63
N PHE A 113 -10.60 -20.50 -5.88
CA PHE A 113 -11.30 -19.32 -6.42
C PHE A 113 -10.36 -18.43 -7.26
N VAL A 114 -9.20 -18.06 -6.70
CA VAL A 114 -8.23 -17.18 -7.39
C VAL A 114 -7.63 -17.88 -8.60
N LYS A 115 -7.24 -19.15 -8.43
CA LYS A 115 -6.72 -19.99 -9.52
C LYS A 115 -7.71 -20.07 -10.68
N GLY A 116 -9.00 -20.29 -10.38
CA GLY A 116 -10.07 -20.34 -11.39
C GLY A 116 -10.23 -19.02 -12.15
N LEU A 117 -10.05 -17.89 -11.49
CA LEU A 117 -10.09 -16.57 -12.15
C LEU A 117 -8.90 -16.35 -13.11
N LEU A 118 -7.73 -16.85 -12.74
CA LEU A 118 -6.49 -16.65 -13.49
C LEU A 118 -6.22 -17.75 -14.55
N ASP A 119 -7.01 -18.83 -14.56
CA ASP A 119 -6.82 -19.94 -15.47
C ASP A 119 -6.95 -19.52 -16.93
N GLY A 120 -5.93 -19.89 -17.74
CA GLY A 120 -5.79 -19.43 -19.13
C GLY A 120 -5.42 -17.95 -19.27
N GLY A 121 -5.16 -17.26 -18.17
CA GLY A 121 -4.76 -15.85 -18.18
C GLY A 121 -3.27 -15.64 -18.41
N GLN A 122 -2.93 -14.40 -18.78
CA GLN A 122 -1.56 -13.94 -18.99
C GLN A 122 -1.24 -12.77 -18.06
N LEU A 123 -0.13 -12.87 -17.34
CA LEU A 123 0.41 -11.75 -16.53
C LEU A 123 0.92 -10.64 -17.45
N VAL A 124 0.38 -9.43 -17.27
CA VAL A 124 0.74 -8.24 -18.07
C VAL A 124 1.75 -7.36 -17.33
N ARG A 125 1.51 -7.11 -16.05
CA ARG A 125 2.34 -6.25 -15.21
C ARG A 125 2.33 -6.70 -13.78
N TYR A 126 3.40 -6.40 -13.07
CA TYR A 126 3.49 -6.58 -11.62
C TYR A 126 4.27 -5.43 -10.98
N GLY A 127 4.11 -5.27 -9.68
CA GLY A 127 4.85 -4.32 -8.88
C GLY A 127 4.52 -4.45 -7.39
N ALA A 128 5.36 -3.86 -6.57
CA ALA A 128 5.14 -3.80 -5.12
C ALA A 128 5.44 -2.40 -4.60
N LYS A 129 4.72 -2.01 -3.55
CA LYS A 129 4.93 -0.73 -2.87
C LYS A 129 4.63 -0.84 -1.39
N ALA A 130 5.43 -0.15 -0.57
CA ALA A 130 5.11 0.00 0.83
C ALA A 130 3.90 0.95 1.01
N LEU A 131 3.13 0.70 2.08
CA LEU A 131 1.94 1.46 2.46
C LEU A 131 2.06 1.90 3.92
N PRO A 132 1.59 3.11 4.31
CA PRO A 132 1.56 3.52 5.71
C PRO A 132 0.27 3.00 6.37
N GLU A 133 0.40 2.07 7.29
CA GLU A 133 -0.75 1.39 7.94
C GLU A 133 -0.99 1.79 9.39
N GLY A 134 -0.18 2.70 9.93
CA GLY A 134 -0.24 3.06 11.35
C GLY A 134 -1.43 3.92 11.77
N GLY A 135 -2.20 4.46 10.82
CA GLY A 135 -3.38 5.27 11.09
C GLY A 135 -3.08 6.57 11.85
N TRP A 136 -4.09 7.15 12.46
CA TRP A 136 -4.03 8.46 13.12
C TRP A 136 -2.94 8.59 14.19
N ALA A 137 -2.72 7.53 14.97
CA ALA A 137 -1.77 7.56 16.08
C ALA A 137 -0.30 7.75 15.63
N THR A 138 0.01 7.43 14.38
CA THR A 138 1.36 7.51 13.80
C THR A 138 1.61 8.74 12.94
N ILE A 139 0.54 9.53 12.64
CA ILE A 139 0.67 10.74 11.81
C ILE A 139 1.52 11.76 12.57
N PRO A 140 2.67 12.21 12.02
CA PRO A 140 3.52 13.21 12.63
C PRO A 140 2.86 14.60 12.60
N ARG A 141 3.48 15.58 13.22
CA ARG A 141 3.15 16.97 12.92
C ARG A 141 3.51 17.26 11.46
N CYS A 142 2.51 17.57 10.65
CA CYS A 142 2.65 17.64 9.20
C CYS A 142 3.21 18.99 8.70
N TYR A 143 3.64 19.87 9.59
CA TYR A 143 4.16 21.19 9.23
C TYR A 143 5.25 21.66 10.18
N ALA A 144 6.11 22.50 9.67
CA ALA A 144 7.06 23.34 10.39
C ALA A 144 7.32 24.60 9.55
N ASP A 145 8.11 25.55 10.07
CA ASP A 145 8.43 26.78 9.34
C ASP A 145 9.04 26.46 7.97
N GLY A 146 8.36 26.93 6.94
CA GLY A 146 8.77 26.76 5.54
C GLY A 146 8.56 25.35 4.96
N VAL A 147 7.87 24.42 5.65
CA VAL A 147 7.65 23.06 5.12
C VAL A 147 6.29 22.48 5.50
N LEU A 148 5.73 21.71 4.56
CA LEU A 148 4.55 20.86 4.73
C LEU A 148 4.86 19.43 4.30
N VAL A 149 4.24 18.45 4.96
CA VAL A 149 4.29 17.02 4.60
C VAL A 149 2.87 16.56 4.30
N VAL A 150 2.66 15.94 3.14
CA VAL A 150 1.32 15.56 2.66
C VAL A 150 1.26 14.13 2.15
N GLY A 151 0.05 13.60 2.00
CA GLY A 151 -0.20 12.26 1.46
C GLY A 151 0.45 11.13 2.27
N ASP A 152 0.91 10.11 1.59
CA ASP A 152 1.55 8.94 2.21
C ASP A 152 2.86 9.29 2.93
N ALA A 153 3.52 10.39 2.54
CA ALA A 153 4.70 10.89 3.23
C ALA A 153 4.40 11.27 4.69
N ALA A 154 3.20 11.79 4.95
CA ALA A 154 2.68 12.08 6.28
C ALA A 154 1.93 10.89 6.92
N GLY A 155 1.73 9.78 6.20
CA GLY A 155 0.95 8.64 6.68
C GLY A 155 -0.56 8.80 6.52
N PHE A 156 -1.03 9.66 5.63
CA PHE A 156 -2.46 9.87 5.37
C PHE A 156 -3.07 8.70 4.60
N MET A 157 -3.32 7.63 5.29
CA MET A 157 -4.04 6.47 4.78
C MET A 157 -5.05 5.95 5.81
N ASN A 158 -6.22 5.55 5.35
CA ASN A 158 -7.19 4.85 6.17
C ASN A 158 -6.94 3.34 6.00
N SER A 159 -6.19 2.76 6.92
CA SER A 159 -5.80 1.35 6.91
C SER A 159 -7.01 0.41 6.95
N MET A 160 -8.03 0.73 7.74
CA MET A 160 -9.23 -0.10 7.84
C MET A 160 -10.05 -0.18 6.54
N ARG A 161 -9.98 0.85 5.71
CA ARG A 161 -10.68 0.91 4.41
C ARG A 161 -9.75 0.70 3.22
N LEU A 162 -8.46 0.54 3.46
CA LEU A 162 -7.40 0.42 2.43
C LEU A 162 -7.44 1.58 1.41
N LYS A 163 -7.72 2.80 1.89
CA LYS A 163 -7.93 3.97 1.05
C LYS A 163 -7.02 5.12 1.47
N GLY A 164 -6.11 5.53 0.58
CA GLY A 164 -5.17 6.64 0.77
C GLY A 164 -5.42 7.81 -0.19
N ILE A 165 -5.91 7.55 -1.41
CA ILE A 165 -5.97 8.54 -2.49
C ILE A 165 -6.74 9.80 -2.08
N HIS A 166 -7.94 9.65 -1.52
CA HIS A 166 -8.77 10.80 -1.12
C HIS A 166 -8.15 11.60 0.04
N LEU A 167 -7.43 10.92 0.96
CA LEU A 167 -6.72 11.59 2.05
C LEU A 167 -5.46 12.31 1.53
N ALA A 168 -4.73 11.69 0.59
CA ALA A 168 -3.59 12.32 -0.06
C ALA A 168 -4.02 13.59 -0.80
N MET A 169 -5.09 13.53 -1.60
CA MET A 169 -5.66 14.69 -2.31
C MET A 169 -6.12 15.78 -1.35
N ARG A 170 -6.80 15.40 -0.26
CA ARG A 170 -7.30 16.38 0.72
C ARG A 170 -6.19 17.05 1.52
N SER A 171 -5.09 16.36 1.76
CA SER A 171 -3.94 16.93 2.47
C SER A 171 -3.11 17.87 1.59
N GLY A 172 -3.05 17.62 0.28
CA GLY A 172 -2.40 18.50 -0.70
C GLY A 172 -3.20 19.73 -1.01
#